data_472665809e2c29c15d9221f00af2e9b4
#
_entry.id   472665809e2c29c15d9221f00af2e9b4
#
_cell.length_a   1.000
_cell.length_b   1.000
_cell.length_c   1.000
_cell.angle_alpha   90.00
_cell.angle_beta   90.00
_cell.angle_gamma   90.00
#
_symmetry.space_group_name_H-M   'P 1'
#
loop_
_entity.id
_entity.type
_entity.pdbx_description
1 polymer ?
#
loop_
_entity_poly.entity_id
_entity_poly.type
_entity_poly.pdbx_seq_one_letter_code
_entity_poly.pdbx_strand_id
1 'polypeptide(L)'
;MKVTPLRLLRQFVHPHCLSGPIIEAPLRDVAVGEVCDVRRHWRDNEVVARAQVVGFRRDMAVLSLLGNPRGLSRESVLVPTGGALTVRMDDSMLGAVLDSNGTHIARLAAPPPAIHSERWCALDADPPSFDRRRPISEVFHSGIRVLDALTTCGVGQRLGIFAAAGTGKTSLVTMLMEHASADVFVVGLIGERGREVTEFVEQMKRSPHSQRSVVVYATSDASSVDRCNAALLATSVAEYYRDHGCRVVLIQDSLTRYARALRDVALAAGEAPARRGYPASVFEALPRLLERPGVTDSGSITAFYTVLLESDDEVDPIAEEIRSILDGHIYLSRKLAARNHYPAVDVLRSLSRVAGQICPSVQLQAAGVIREKLSRLEELQLMLDLGEYRAGENAANDRLLEQKDALITWLQQARNSAANADTLVAQMVNLAA
;
A
#
# COMPACT_ATOMS: atom_id res chain seq x y z
N MET A 1 16.82 -18.66 15.81
CA MET A 1 17.34 -19.46 14.68
C MET A 1 16.54 -20.77 14.62
N LYS A 2 15.49 -20.86 13.76
CA LYS A 2 14.85 -22.16 13.52
C LYS A 2 15.78 -22.91 12.56
N VAL A 3 16.40 -23.97 13.06
CA VAL A 3 17.22 -24.87 12.24
C VAL A 3 16.25 -25.57 11.29
N THR A 4 16.36 -25.25 9.99
CA THR A 4 15.65 -26.00 8.94
C THR A 4 16.13 -27.45 9.03
N PRO A 5 15.24 -28.43 9.19
CA PRO A 5 15.68 -29.82 9.30
C PRO A 5 16.40 -30.20 8.01
N LEU A 6 17.62 -30.71 8.12
CA LEU A 6 18.37 -31.26 6.99
C LEU A 6 17.55 -32.43 6.42
N ARG A 7 16.90 -32.22 5.27
CA ARG A 7 16.27 -33.30 4.54
C ARG A 7 17.40 -34.17 3.96
N LEU A 8 17.60 -35.35 4.54
CA LEU A 8 18.59 -36.33 4.10
C LEU A 8 18.28 -36.92 2.72
N LEU A 9 17.02 -36.86 2.31
CA LEU A 9 16.53 -37.32 1.01
C LEU A 9 15.98 -36.13 0.22
N ARG A 10 16.48 -35.95 -0.99
CA ARG A 10 15.90 -34.98 -1.95
C ARG A 10 14.76 -35.66 -2.70
N GLN A 11 13.59 -35.08 -2.62
CA GLN A 11 12.42 -35.51 -3.39
C GLN A 11 12.42 -34.79 -4.74
N PHE A 12 12.27 -35.55 -5.82
CA PHE A 12 12.09 -35.06 -7.18
C PHE A 12 10.74 -35.55 -7.67
N VAL A 13 9.84 -34.63 -8.00
CA VAL A 13 8.49 -34.97 -8.41
C VAL A 13 8.17 -34.29 -9.73
N HIS A 14 7.62 -35.06 -10.68
CA HIS A 14 7.12 -34.52 -11.93
C HIS A 14 5.76 -33.87 -11.74
N PRO A 15 5.46 -32.75 -12.44
CA PRO A 15 4.12 -32.20 -12.50
C PRO A 15 3.12 -33.25 -13.03
N HIS A 16 2.02 -33.42 -12.31
CA HIS A 16 0.87 -34.18 -12.82
C HIS A 16 0.09 -33.35 -13.84
N CYS A 17 -0.12 -32.07 -13.54
CA CYS A 17 -0.80 -31.10 -14.40
C CYS A 17 -0.05 -29.78 -14.42
N LEU A 18 0.02 -29.14 -15.60
CA LEU A 18 0.50 -27.77 -15.82
C LEU A 18 -0.61 -27.00 -16.52
N SER A 19 -1.19 -26.02 -15.84
CA SER A 19 -2.28 -25.18 -16.37
C SER A 19 -1.95 -23.71 -16.15
N GLY A 20 -1.36 -23.08 -17.15
CA GLY A 20 -0.84 -21.71 -17.02
C GLY A 20 0.21 -21.62 -15.91
N PRO A 21 0.05 -20.75 -14.92
CA PRO A 21 0.99 -20.63 -13.80
C PRO A 21 0.79 -21.69 -12.70
N ILE A 22 -0.24 -22.54 -12.81
CA ILE A 22 -0.60 -23.52 -11.78
C ILE A 22 0.00 -24.88 -12.11
N ILE A 23 0.61 -25.49 -11.10
CA ILE A 23 1.19 -26.81 -11.13
C ILE A 23 0.49 -27.70 -10.10
N GLU A 24 0.03 -28.87 -10.48
CA GLU A 24 -0.41 -29.91 -9.54
C GLU A 24 0.63 -31.03 -9.51
N ALA A 25 1.09 -31.42 -8.35
CA ALA A 25 2.12 -32.44 -8.18
C ALA A 25 1.91 -33.28 -6.91
N PRO A 26 2.26 -34.59 -6.91
CA PRO A 26 2.10 -35.48 -5.76
C PRO A 26 3.22 -35.28 -4.71
N LEU A 27 3.36 -34.04 -4.23
CA LEU A 27 4.29 -33.68 -3.16
C LEU A 27 3.63 -33.96 -1.81
N ARG A 28 4.24 -34.85 -0.99
CA ARG A 28 3.65 -35.28 0.30
C ARG A 28 4.15 -34.49 1.50
N ASP A 29 5.43 -34.15 1.51
CA ASP A 29 6.09 -33.53 2.70
C ASP A 29 6.38 -32.04 2.45
N VAL A 30 5.38 -31.29 2.00
CA VAL A 30 5.47 -29.85 1.79
C VAL A 30 4.40 -29.12 2.56
N ALA A 31 4.66 -27.89 2.95
CA ALA A 31 3.73 -27.02 3.63
C ALA A 31 3.17 -25.94 2.68
N VAL A 32 2.00 -25.38 2.98
CA VAL A 32 1.48 -24.19 2.32
C VAL A 32 2.48 -23.04 2.54
N GLY A 33 2.80 -22.30 1.48
CA GLY A 33 3.82 -21.25 1.50
C GLY A 33 5.24 -21.74 1.19
N GLU A 34 5.51 -23.05 1.22
CA GLU A 34 6.83 -23.59 0.88
C GLU A 34 7.15 -23.37 -0.60
N VAL A 35 8.39 -23.01 -0.89
CA VAL A 35 8.90 -22.84 -2.25
C VAL A 35 9.53 -24.14 -2.75
N CYS A 36 9.24 -24.49 -4.00
CA CYS A 36 9.90 -25.57 -4.71
C CYS A 36 10.72 -24.99 -5.87
N ASP A 37 11.96 -25.42 -6.00
CA ASP A 37 12.75 -25.17 -7.19
C ASP A 37 12.22 -26.03 -8.34
N VAL A 38 12.09 -25.44 -9.52
CA VAL A 38 11.70 -26.16 -10.75
C VAL A 38 12.93 -26.29 -11.62
N ARG A 39 13.25 -27.53 -12.04
CA ARG A 39 14.38 -27.87 -12.89
C ARG A 39 13.89 -28.59 -14.13
N ARG A 40 14.70 -28.55 -15.22
CA ARG A 40 14.32 -29.26 -16.46
C ARG A 40 14.37 -30.77 -16.28
N HIS A 41 15.37 -31.24 -15.55
CA HIS A 41 15.57 -32.67 -15.29
C HIS A 41 16.16 -32.86 -13.89
N TRP A 42 15.96 -34.03 -13.28
CA TRP A 42 16.44 -34.33 -11.91
C TRP A 42 17.98 -34.29 -11.75
N ARG A 43 18.71 -34.47 -12.87
CA ARG A 43 20.19 -34.36 -12.91
C ARG A 43 20.69 -32.91 -13.03
N ASP A 44 19.82 -31.97 -13.42
CA ASP A 44 20.22 -30.59 -13.60
C ASP A 44 20.32 -29.90 -12.26
N ASN A 45 21.35 -29.09 -12.05
CA ASN A 45 21.48 -28.23 -10.92
C ASN A 45 20.87 -26.83 -11.16
N GLU A 46 20.61 -26.51 -12.44
CA GLU A 46 20.03 -25.24 -12.84
C GLU A 46 18.55 -25.16 -12.44
N VAL A 47 18.21 -24.12 -11.68
CA VAL A 47 16.82 -23.78 -11.34
C VAL A 47 16.27 -22.90 -12.44
N VAL A 48 15.33 -23.41 -13.22
CA VAL A 48 14.72 -22.69 -14.36
C VAL A 48 13.52 -21.84 -13.92
N ALA A 49 12.88 -22.20 -12.82
CA ALA A 49 11.78 -21.45 -12.22
C ALA A 49 11.66 -21.82 -10.73
N ARG A 50 10.80 -21.09 -10.02
CA ARG A 50 10.36 -21.46 -8.68
C ARG A 50 8.84 -21.51 -8.64
N ALA A 51 8.30 -22.33 -7.76
CA ALA A 51 6.85 -22.40 -7.54
C ALA A 51 6.56 -22.45 -6.03
N GLN A 52 5.52 -21.75 -5.62
CA GLN A 52 5.10 -21.72 -4.22
C GLN A 52 3.87 -22.61 -4.03
N VAL A 53 3.86 -23.44 -2.99
CA VAL A 53 2.70 -24.24 -2.59
C VAL A 53 1.61 -23.29 -2.09
N VAL A 54 0.47 -23.26 -2.78
CA VAL A 54 -0.67 -22.39 -2.44
C VAL A 54 -1.81 -23.15 -1.77
N GLY A 55 -1.79 -24.48 -1.84
CA GLY A 55 -2.80 -25.32 -1.20
C GLY A 55 -2.68 -26.78 -1.62
N PHE A 56 -3.69 -27.55 -1.25
CA PHE A 56 -3.78 -28.97 -1.58
C PHE A 56 -5.15 -29.28 -2.17
N ARG A 57 -5.17 -30.15 -3.19
CA ARG A 57 -6.40 -30.69 -3.77
C ARG A 57 -6.31 -32.20 -3.80
N ARG A 58 -7.11 -32.86 -2.95
CA ARG A 58 -6.98 -34.32 -2.70
C ARG A 58 -5.54 -34.63 -2.25
N ASP A 59 -4.85 -35.55 -2.93
CA ASP A 59 -3.47 -35.98 -2.62
C ASP A 59 -2.40 -35.19 -3.39
N MET A 60 -2.77 -34.08 -4.02
CA MET A 60 -1.87 -33.25 -4.83
C MET A 60 -1.63 -31.89 -4.18
N ALA A 61 -0.38 -31.48 -4.11
CA ALA A 61 -0.03 -30.10 -3.85
C ALA A 61 -0.36 -29.24 -5.07
N VAL A 62 -1.01 -28.12 -4.85
CA VAL A 62 -1.25 -27.08 -5.85
C VAL A 62 -0.21 -25.99 -5.63
N LEU A 63 0.60 -25.75 -6.68
CA LEU A 63 1.64 -24.74 -6.63
C LEU A 63 1.35 -23.65 -7.68
N SER A 64 1.74 -22.45 -7.39
CA SER A 64 1.74 -21.35 -8.34
C SER A 64 3.18 -20.95 -8.66
N LEU A 65 3.46 -20.82 -9.96
CA LEU A 65 4.78 -20.39 -10.44
C LEU A 65 5.07 -18.95 -10.00
N LEU A 66 6.29 -18.73 -9.58
CA LEU A 66 6.91 -17.42 -9.41
C LEU A 66 7.56 -17.04 -10.74
N GLY A 67 6.96 -16.09 -11.46
CA GLY A 67 7.40 -15.70 -12.81
C GLY A 67 6.64 -16.36 -13.96
N ASN A 68 7.32 -16.59 -15.08
CA ASN A 68 6.71 -17.01 -16.35
C ASN A 68 6.79 -18.53 -16.56
N PRO A 69 5.68 -19.20 -16.95
CA PRO A 69 5.68 -20.65 -17.20
C PRO A 69 6.35 -21.09 -18.51
N ARG A 70 6.83 -20.17 -19.34
CA ARG A 70 7.42 -20.51 -20.64
C ARG A 70 8.66 -21.39 -20.48
N GLY A 71 8.69 -22.47 -21.24
CA GLY A 71 9.82 -23.43 -21.25
C GLY A 71 9.72 -24.53 -20.21
N LEU A 72 8.68 -24.57 -19.39
CA LEU A 72 8.38 -25.72 -18.54
C LEU A 72 7.66 -26.82 -19.33
N SER A 73 7.97 -28.07 -18.99
CA SER A 73 7.36 -29.25 -19.58
C SER A 73 6.92 -30.24 -18.51
N ARG A 74 6.25 -31.32 -18.92
CA ARG A 74 5.91 -32.42 -18.02
C ARG A 74 7.13 -33.18 -17.49
N GLU A 75 8.26 -33.07 -18.19
CA GLU A 75 9.54 -33.65 -17.76
C GLU A 75 10.27 -32.80 -16.72
N SER A 76 9.81 -31.57 -16.50
CA SER A 76 10.34 -30.73 -15.43
C SER A 76 10.13 -31.40 -14.08
N VAL A 77 11.03 -31.11 -13.13
CA VAL A 77 10.96 -31.69 -11.79
C VAL A 77 10.85 -30.58 -10.74
N LEU A 78 10.02 -30.83 -9.75
CA LEU A 78 9.84 -29.99 -8.57
C LEU A 78 10.71 -30.54 -7.44
N VAL A 79 11.46 -29.65 -6.80
CA VAL A 79 12.35 -29.95 -5.68
C VAL A 79 11.99 -29.07 -4.50
N PRO A 80 11.34 -29.59 -3.45
CA PRO A 80 11.02 -28.82 -2.26
C PRO A 80 12.28 -28.25 -1.61
N THR A 81 12.23 -26.96 -1.22
CA THR A 81 13.35 -26.28 -0.56
C THR A 81 13.35 -26.43 0.97
N GLY A 82 12.21 -26.86 1.54
CA GLY A 82 12.01 -27.01 2.99
C GLY A 82 11.64 -25.71 3.69
N GLY A 83 11.36 -24.63 2.96
CA GLY A 83 11.02 -23.35 3.58
C GLY A 83 10.18 -22.44 2.70
N ALA A 84 9.61 -21.41 3.33
CA ALA A 84 8.90 -20.34 2.65
C ALA A 84 9.89 -19.44 1.87
N LEU A 85 9.34 -18.58 1.02
CA LEU A 85 10.12 -17.56 0.32
C LEU A 85 10.77 -16.61 1.33
N THR A 86 12.11 -16.61 1.31
CA THR A 86 12.91 -15.68 2.12
C THR A 86 13.70 -14.76 1.20
N VAL A 87 13.82 -13.51 1.62
CA VAL A 87 14.60 -12.49 0.90
C VAL A 87 15.68 -11.95 1.84
N ARG A 88 16.87 -11.77 1.31
CA ARG A 88 17.96 -11.11 2.02
C ARG A 88 17.71 -9.61 2.06
N MET A 89 17.61 -9.06 3.27
CA MET A 89 17.47 -7.64 3.53
C MET A 89 18.82 -7.06 3.92
N ASP A 90 19.22 -5.98 3.27
CA ASP A 90 20.42 -5.19 3.58
C ASP A 90 20.29 -3.78 2.99
N ASP A 91 21.25 -2.90 3.32
CA ASP A 91 21.21 -1.49 2.88
C ASP A 91 21.43 -1.31 1.37
N SER A 92 21.81 -2.36 0.65
CA SER A 92 21.88 -2.30 -0.82
C SER A 92 20.50 -2.12 -1.46
N MET A 93 19.43 -2.36 -0.71
CA MET A 93 18.05 -2.10 -1.15
C MET A 93 17.72 -0.60 -1.25
N LEU A 94 18.39 0.25 -0.45
CA LEU A 94 18.21 1.70 -0.58
C LEU A 94 18.67 2.17 -1.96
N GLY A 95 17.85 3.00 -2.58
CA GLY A 95 18.05 3.44 -3.95
C GLY A 95 17.82 2.36 -5.01
N ALA A 96 17.17 1.26 -4.67
CA ALA A 96 16.92 0.15 -5.59
C ALA A 96 15.46 0.04 -6.05
N VAL A 97 15.29 -0.60 -7.21
CA VAL A 97 14.03 -1.11 -7.73
C VAL A 97 14.12 -2.63 -7.73
N LEU A 98 13.20 -3.27 -7.01
CA LEU A 98 13.17 -4.71 -6.76
C LEU A 98 11.96 -5.35 -7.44
N ASP A 99 12.10 -6.58 -7.91
CA ASP A 99 10.97 -7.43 -8.28
C ASP A 99 10.30 -8.05 -7.03
N SER A 100 9.26 -8.86 -7.24
CA SER A 100 8.50 -9.55 -6.20
C SER A 100 9.31 -10.59 -5.40
N ASN A 101 10.48 -10.96 -5.88
CA ASN A 101 11.39 -11.93 -5.25
C ASN A 101 12.58 -11.25 -4.55
N GLY A 102 12.64 -9.91 -4.58
CA GLY A 102 13.74 -9.13 -4.01
C GLY A 102 14.97 -9.03 -4.93
N THR A 103 14.83 -9.37 -6.22
CA THR A 103 15.92 -9.21 -7.19
C THR A 103 16.06 -7.75 -7.57
N HIS A 104 17.29 -7.24 -7.57
CA HIS A 104 17.59 -5.88 -8.00
C HIS A 104 17.46 -5.76 -9.52
N ILE A 105 16.46 -5.03 -10.00
CA ILE A 105 16.16 -4.83 -11.42
C ILE A 105 16.78 -3.55 -11.96
N ALA A 106 16.73 -2.47 -11.13
CA ALA A 106 17.27 -1.17 -11.51
C ALA A 106 17.71 -0.37 -10.27
N ARG A 107 18.33 0.78 -10.49
CA ARG A 107 18.73 1.72 -9.44
C ARG A 107 18.03 3.08 -9.63
N LEU A 108 17.56 3.64 -8.52
CA LEU A 108 17.14 5.03 -8.42
C LEU A 108 18.37 5.92 -8.17
N ALA A 109 19.27 5.44 -7.29
CA ALA A 109 20.51 6.12 -6.91
C ALA A 109 21.57 5.10 -6.47
N ALA A 110 22.81 5.53 -6.31
CA ALA A 110 23.86 4.72 -5.70
C ALA A 110 23.48 4.33 -4.26
N PRO A 111 23.73 3.07 -3.84
CA PRO A 111 23.44 2.65 -2.48
C PRO A 111 24.31 3.45 -1.49
N PRO A 112 23.78 3.78 -0.30
CA PRO A 112 24.58 4.34 0.76
C PRO A 112 25.58 3.30 1.29
N PRO A 113 26.59 3.71 2.07
CA PRO A 113 27.40 2.77 2.83
C PRO A 113 26.52 1.88 3.71
N ALA A 114 26.86 0.59 3.82
CA ALA A 114 26.12 -0.34 4.66
C ALA A 114 26.32 0.03 6.14
N ILE A 115 25.22 0.28 6.85
CA ILE A 115 25.17 0.62 8.26
C ILE A 115 24.51 -0.50 9.05
N HIS A 116 23.48 -1.12 8.46
CA HIS A 116 22.67 -2.13 9.12
C HIS A 116 23.15 -3.55 8.78
N SER A 117 22.95 -4.47 9.71
CA SER A 117 23.29 -5.87 9.51
C SER A 117 22.34 -6.55 8.52
N GLU A 118 22.87 -7.39 7.64
CA GLU A 118 22.06 -8.21 6.76
C GLU A 118 21.17 -9.20 7.54
N ARG A 119 19.98 -9.44 7.03
CA ARG A 119 19.02 -10.40 7.62
C ARG A 119 18.22 -11.10 6.54
N TRP A 120 18.00 -12.41 6.71
CA TRP A 120 17.06 -13.16 5.90
C TRP A 120 15.66 -13.06 6.51
N CYS A 121 14.70 -12.54 5.78
CA CYS A 121 13.31 -12.37 6.21
C CYS A 121 12.38 -13.22 5.38
N ALA A 122 11.46 -13.93 6.03
CA ALA A 122 10.31 -14.52 5.38
C ALA A 122 9.33 -13.40 5.02
N LEU A 123 8.71 -13.48 3.84
CA LEU A 123 7.77 -12.44 3.40
C LEU A 123 6.44 -12.50 4.16
N ASP A 124 5.96 -13.71 4.47
CA ASP A 124 4.75 -13.93 5.27
C ASP A 124 5.12 -13.95 6.77
N ALA A 125 5.32 -12.75 7.32
CA ALA A 125 5.59 -12.56 8.74
C ALA A 125 4.32 -12.15 9.49
N ASP A 126 4.24 -12.54 10.77
CA ASP A 126 3.17 -12.11 11.64
C ASP A 126 3.31 -10.61 12.00
N PRO A 127 2.20 -9.91 12.29
CA PRO A 127 2.24 -8.56 12.83
C PRO A 127 3.06 -8.49 14.14
N PRO A 128 3.61 -7.31 14.50
CA PRO A 128 4.30 -7.13 15.77
C PRO A 128 3.43 -7.56 16.95
N SER A 129 4.02 -8.27 17.91
CA SER A 129 3.34 -8.66 19.14
C SER A 129 2.90 -7.44 19.97
N PHE A 130 1.91 -7.62 20.82
CA PHE A 130 1.30 -6.52 21.59
C PHE A 130 2.33 -5.76 22.44
N ASP A 131 3.27 -6.46 23.07
CA ASP A 131 4.32 -5.88 23.92
C ASP A 131 5.30 -4.97 23.16
N ARG A 132 5.50 -5.21 21.86
CA ARG A 132 6.35 -4.38 21.00
C ARG A 132 5.63 -3.15 20.44
N ARG A 133 4.32 -3.14 20.40
CA ARG A 133 3.52 -2.02 19.86
C ARG A 133 3.58 -0.82 20.80
N ARG A 134 3.59 0.37 20.23
CA ARG A 134 3.51 1.65 20.94
C ARG A 134 2.34 2.47 20.40
N PRO A 135 1.70 3.32 21.25
CA PRO A 135 0.63 4.20 20.81
C PRO A 135 1.15 5.28 19.85
N ILE A 136 0.27 5.75 18.97
CA ILE A 136 0.52 6.90 18.11
C ILE A 136 0.41 8.16 18.94
N SER A 137 1.48 8.94 19.05
CA SER A 137 1.57 10.14 19.90
C SER A 137 2.14 11.37 19.19
N GLU A 138 2.70 11.21 18.00
CA GLU A 138 3.34 12.28 17.25
C GLU A 138 2.62 12.55 15.94
N VAL A 139 2.53 13.84 15.55
CA VAL A 139 2.00 14.25 14.25
C VAL A 139 2.98 13.87 13.15
N PHE A 140 2.47 13.25 12.11
CA PHE A 140 3.19 12.99 10.88
C PHE A 140 2.97 14.15 9.90
N HIS A 141 4.03 14.82 9.49
CA HIS A 141 3.98 15.89 8.50
C HIS A 141 4.07 15.33 7.08
N SER A 142 2.95 15.34 6.39
CA SER A 142 2.87 14.89 5.00
C SER A 142 3.38 15.93 4.00
N GLY A 143 3.46 17.19 4.42
CA GLY A 143 3.72 18.35 3.56
C GLY A 143 2.55 18.71 2.64
N ILE A 144 1.41 18.06 2.82
CA ILE A 144 0.18 18.31 2.07
C ILE A 144 -0.82 19.01 3.00
N ARG A 145 -1.07 20.29 2.71
CA ARG A 145 -1.84 21.21 3.58
C ARG A 145 -3.17 20.62 4.03
N VAL A 146 -3.97 20.14 3.08
CA VAL A 146 -5.31 19.61 3.40
C VAL A 146 -5.25 18.37 4.30
N LEU A 147 -4.20 17.54 4.17
CA LEU A 147 -3.99 16.39 5.05
C LEU A 147 -3.51 16.83 6.42
N ASP A 148 -2.44 17.62 6.48
CA ASP A 148 -1.84 18.06 7.73
C ASP A 148 -2.81 18.91 8.58
N ALA A 149 -3.71 19.68 7.92
CA ALA A 149 -4.67 20.53 8.57
C ALA A 149 -5.96 19.80 9.00
N LEU A 150 -6.57 19.06 8.07
CA LEU A 150 -7.96 18.60 8.23
C LEU A 150 -8.08 17.08 8.39
N THR A 151 -7.08 16.32 7.99
CA THR A 151 -7.05 14.86 8.13
C THR A 151 -5.70 14.43 8.72
N THR A 152 -5.27 15.12 9.76
CA THR A 152 -3.93 15.01 10.34
C THR A 152 -3.57 13.58 10.67
N CYS A 153 -2.47 13.13 10.08
CA CYS A 153 -1.92 11.80 10.24
C CYS A 153 -0.95 11.74 11.43
N GLY A 154 -0.90 10.62 12.12
CA GLY A 154 0.11 10.36 13.14
C GLY A 154 1.26 9.51 12.62
N VAL A 155 2.44 9.64 13.21
CA VAL A 155 3.57 8.75 12.95
C VAL A 155 3.18 7.31 13.30
N GLY A 156 3.32 6.41 12.34
CA GLY A 156 2.91 5.00 12.50
C GLY A 156 1.44 4.73 12.21
N GLN A 157 0.65 5.71 11.76
CA GLN A 157 -0.74 5.52 11.37
C GLN A 157 -0.86 4.82 10.01
N ARG A 158 -1.93 4.05 9.84
CA ARG A 158 -2.32 3.37 8.61
C ARG A 158 -3.51 4.07 7.97
N LEU A 159 -3.30 4.67 6.80
CA LEU A 159 -4.32 5.44 6.08
C LEU A 159 -4.65 4.82 4.72
N GLY A 160 -5.93 4.77 4.40
CA GLY A 160 -6.42 4.39 3.07
C GLY A 160 -6.62 5.60 2.17
N ILE A 161 -6.13 5.56 0.94
CA ILE A 161 -6.41 6.55 -0.11
C ILE A 161 -7.41 5.93 -1.08
N PHE A 162 -8.66 6.30 -0.91
CA PHE A 162 -9.79 5.78 -1.70
C PHE A 162 -10.00 6.67 -2.93
N ALA A 163 -9.80 6.10 -4.11
CA ALA A 163 -9.73 6.86 -5.34
C ALA A 163 -10.37 6.13 -6.51
N ALA A 164 -11.20 6.81 -7.28
CA ALA A 164 -11.59 6.36 -8.60
C ALA A 164 -10.51 6.71 -9.65
N ALA A 165 -10.61 6.14 -10.84
CA ALA A 165 -9.70 6.46 -11.92
C ALA A 165 -9.76 7.96 -12.29
N GLY A 166 -8.59 8.58 -12.50
CA GLY A 166 -8.48 9.99 -12.94
C GLY A 166 -8.66 11.03 -11.83
N THR A 167 -8.75 10.67 -10.55
CA THR A 167 -8.93 11.61 -9.43
C THR A 167 -7.64 12.23 -8.90
N GLY A 168 -6.48 11.93 -9.51
CA GLY A 168 -5.20 12.46 -9.06
C GLY A 168 -4.49 11.63 -7.99
N LYS A 169 -4.83 10.32 -7.85
CA LYS A 169 -4.18 9.37 -6.93
C LYS A 169 -2.65 9.41 -7.05
N THR A 170 -2.12 9.23 -8.25
CA THR A 170 -0.67 9.22 -8.51
C THR A 170 -0.02 10.54 -8.13
N SER A 171 -0.70 11.67 -8.37
CA SER A 171 -0.20 12.99 -7.96
C SER A 171 -0.10 13.12 -6.45
N LEU A 172 -1.12 12.65 -5.70
CA LEU A 172 -1.10 12.66 -4.24
C LEU A 172 0.01 11.77 -3.68
N VAL A 173 0.18 10.55 -4.23
CA VAL A 173 1.27 9.63 -3.86
C VAL A 173 2.63 10.27 -4.10
N THR A 174 2.80 10.96 -5.24
CA THR A 174 4.04 11.66 -5.54
C THR A 174 4.30 12.81 -4.57
N MET A 175 3.28 13.61 -4.23
CA MET A 175 3.41 14.68 -3.23
C MET A 175 3.85 14.13 -1.86
N LEU A 176 3.30 13.00 -1.42
CA LEU A 176 3.74 12.31 -0.21
C LEU A 176 5.21 11.91 -0.29
N MET A 177 5.65 11.35 -1.43
CA MET A 177 7.05 10.96 -1.64
C MET A 177 8.01 12.15 -1.70
N GLU A 178 7.56 13.30 -2.14
CA GLU A 178 8.40 14.51 -2.29
C GLU A 178 8.46 15.35 -1.00
N HIS A 179 7.40 15.36 -0.20
CA HIS A 179 7.25 16.33 0.89
C HIS A 179 7.17 15.72 2.28
N ALA A 180 6.84 14.44 2.41
CA ALA A 180 6.69 13.83 3.72
C ALA A 180 8.03 13.70 4.47
N SER A 181 7.94 13.82 5.81
CA SER A 181 9.09 13.67 6.69
C SER A 181 9.29 12.20 7.08
N ALA A 182 10.32 11.56 6.53
CA ALA A 182 10.68 10.18 6.85
C ALA A 182 12.17 9.92 6.62
N ASP A 183 12.72 8.88 7.25
CA ASP A 183 14.10 8.44 7.02
C ASP A 183 14.19 7.57 5.76
N VAL A 184 13.20 6.67 5.58
CA VAL A 184 13.13 5.73 4.47
C VAL A 184 11.74 5.72 3.85
N PHE A 185 11.69 5.64 2.53
CA PHE A 185 10.46 5.49 1.75
C PHE A 185 10.45 4.12 1.07
N VAL A 186 9.37 3.38 1.24
CA VAL A 186 9.15 2.09 0.57
C VAL A 186 7.85 2.16 -0.23
N VAL A 187 7.95 1.88 -1.52
CA VAL A 187 6.79 1.91 -2.42
C VAL A 187 6.58 0.55 -3.04
N GLY A 188 5.41 -0.04 -2.81
CA GLY A 188 4.94 -1.26 -3.45
C GLY A 188 4.00 -0.93 -4.61
N LEU A 189 4.42 -1.13 -5.86
CA LEU A 189 3.59 -0.99 -7.06
C LEU A 189 3.02 -2.36 -7.44
N ILE A 190 1.77 -2.60 -7.04
CA ILE A 190 1.15 -3.93 -7.08
C ILE A 190 0.14 -4.00 -8.23
N GLY A 191 0.48 -4.73 -9.27
CA GLY A 191 -0.38 -4.92 -10.44
C GLY A 191 -0.57 -3.65 -11.28
N GLU A 192 0.30 -2.64 -11.15
CA GLU A 192 0.27 -1.45 -11.99
C GLU A 192 0.76 -1.75 -13.41
N ARG A 193 0.37 -0.94 -14.38
CA ARG A 193 0.80 -1.13 -15.77
C ARG A 193 2.30 -0.87 -15.88
N GLY A 194 3.00 -1.65 -16.71
CA GLY A 194 4.44 -1.50 -16.92
C GLY A 194 4.86 -0.06 -17.28
N ARG A 195 4.07 0.66 -18.10
CA ARG A 195 4.29 2.07 -18.42
C ARG A 195 4.25 2.96 -17.16
N GLU A 196 3.26 2.78 -16.31
CA GLU A 196 3.08 3.57 -15.08
C GLU A 196 4.21 3.30 -14.08
N VAL A 197 4.67 2.03 -13.98
CA VAL A 197 5.85 1.65 -13.19
C VAL A 197 7.10 2.37 -13.71
N THR A 198 7.33 2.35 -15.03
CA THR A 198 8.49 3.02 -15.64
C THR A 198 8.46 4.53 -15.39
N GLU A 199 7.32 5.19 -15.61
CA GLU A 199 7.14 6.63 -15.37
C GLU A 199 7.40 6.98 -13.90
N PHE A 200 6.90 6.16 -12.96
CA PHE A 200 7.11 6.36 -11.53
C PHE A 200 8.61 6.21 -11.17
N VAL A 201 9.28 5.18 -11.66
CA VAL A 201 10.72 4.96 -11.43
C VAL A 201 11.55 6.12 -11.98
N GLU A 202 11.28 6.60 -13.20
CA GLU A 202 11.99 7.74 -13.78
C GLU A 202 11.76 9.04 -12.99
N GLN A 203 10.58 9.22 -12.44
CA GLN A 203 10.30 10.34 -11.55
C GLN A 203 11.07 10.21 -10.23
N MET A 204 11.08 9.02 -9.63
CA MET A 204 11.81 8.75 -8.37
C MET A 204 13.32 8.93 -8.51
N LYS A 205 13.93 8.65 -9.66
CA LYS A 205 15.34 8.94 -9.93
C LYS A 205 15.67 10.43 -9.80
N ARG A 206 14.71 11.32 -10.07
CA ARG A 206 14.86 12.78 -9.96
C ARG A 206 14.50 13.32 -8.58
N SER A 207 13.93 12.49 -7.72
CA SER A 207 13.54 12.87 -6.36
C SER A 207 14.77 13.11 -5.48
N PRO A 208 14.74 14.11 -4.58
CA PRO A 208 15.77 14.29 -3.57
C PRO A 208 15.86 13.11 -2.60
N HIS A 209 14.83 12.26 -2.56
CA HIS A 209 14.74 11.10 -1.70
C HIS A 209 15.15 9.79 -2.39
N SER A 210 15.66 9.84 -3.63
CA SER A 210 16.04 8.67 -4.43
C SER A 210 16.97 7.69 -3.68
N GLN A 211 17.96 8.19 -2.93
CA GLN A 211 18.91 7.35 -2.17
C GLN A 211 18.27 6.61 -0.98
N ARG A 212 17.22 7.17 -0.39
CA ARG A 212 16.52 6.59 0.77
C ARG A 212 15.17 5.97 0.41
N SER A 213 14.95 5.70 -0.88
CA SER A 213 13.73 5.08 -1.38
C SER A 213 13.99 3.67 -1.89
N VAL A 214 13.02 2.78 -1.64
CA VAL A 214 12.99 1.43 -2.21
C VAL A 214 11.68 1.28 -2.97
N VAL A 215 11.75 0.83 -4.22
CA VAL A 215 10.56 0.52 -5.04
C VAL A 215 10.50 -0.98 -5.24
N VAL A 216 9.41 -1.61 -4.83
CA VAL A 216 9.09 -3.01 -5.10
C VAL A 216 7.93 -3.05 -6.09
N TYR A 217 8.02 -3.84 -7.16
CA TYR A 217 6.93 -3.89 -8.12
C TYR A 217 6.61 -5.30 -8.61
N ALA A 218 5.35 -5.47 -8.98
CA ALA A 218 4.86 -6.54 -9.84
C ALA A 218 3.84 -5.92 -10.80
N THR A 219 4.09 -5.97 -12.09
CA THR A 219 3.21 -5.38 -13.11
C THR A 219 1.90 -6.15 -13.28
N SER A 220 0.94 -5.59 -13.99
CA SER A 220 -0.38 -6.19 -14.21
C SER A 220 -0.34 -7.51 -14.99
N ASP A 221 0.71 -7.76 -15.74
CA ASP A 221 0.99 -9.01 -16.47
C ASP A 221 1.78 -10.05 -15.67
N ALA A 222 2.25 -9.68 -14.45
CA ALA A 222 2.88 -10.62 -13.52
C ALA A 222 1.87 -11.63 -12.95
N SER A 223 2.36 -12.79 -12.48
CA SER A 223 1.50 -13.81 -11.86
C SER A 223 0.78 -13.25 -10.61
N SER A 224 -0.34 -13.89 -10.23
CA SER A 224 -1.06 -13.47 -9.03
C SER A 224 -0.22 -13.65 -7.76
N VAL A 225 0.62 -14.69 -7.70
CA VAL A 225 1.55 -14.89 -6.58
C VAL A 225 2.63 -13.82 -6.55
N ASP A 226 3.20 -13.42 -7.70
CA ASP A 226 4.17 -12.33 -7.75
C ASP A 226 3.57 -11.01 -7.25
N ARG A 227 2.32 -10.71 -7.62
CA ARG A 227 1.61 -9.53 -7.11
C ARG A 227 1.36 -9.59 -5.60
N CYS A 228 1.05 -10.77 -5.06
CA CYS A 228 0.95 -10.97 -3.61
C CYS A 228 2.31 -10.78 -2.93
N ASN A 229 3.36 -11.40 -3.46
CA ASN A 229 4.71 -11.33 -2.90
C ASN A 229 5.28 -9.90 -2.94
N ALA A 230 4.97 -9.10 -3.97
CA ALA A 230 5.39 -7.70 -4.03
C ALA A 230 4.83 -6.87 -2.86
N ALA A 231 3.56 -7.09 -2.47
CA ALA A 231 2.97 -6.41 -1.32
C ALA A 231 3.62 -6.85 0.00
N LEU A 232 3.84 -8.14 0.16
CA LEU A 232 4.50 -8.71 1.33
C LEU A 232 5.96 -8.23 1.41
N LEU A 233 6.70 -8.23 0.30
CA LEU A 233 8.09 -7.78 0.24
C LEU A 233 8.22 -6.29 0.59
N ALA A 234 7.38 -5.42 0.02
CA ALA A 234 7.38 -4.01 0.36
C ALA A 234 7.17 -3.78 1.86
N THR A 235 6.24 -4.54 2.47
CA THR A 235 6.02 -4.49 3.92
C THR A 235 7.24 -5.00 4.69
N SER A 236 7.83 -6.13 4.27
CA SER A 236 9.02 -6.71 4.96
C SER A 236 10.25 -5.79 4.86
N VAL A 237 10.43 -5.09 3.73
CA VAL A 237 11.49 -4.06 3.58
C VAL A 237 11.24 -2.90 4.55
N ALA A 238 9.99 -2.44 4.67
CA ALA A 238 9.65 -1.39 5.63
C ALA A 238 9.88 -1.84 7.08
N GLU A 239 9.56 -3.08 7.42
CA GLU A 239 9.81 -3.66 8.74
C GLU A 239 11.30 -3.78 9.05
N TYR A 240 12.12 -4.15 8.06
CA TYR A 240 13.58 -4.22 8.22
C TYR A 240 14.15 -2.87 8.68
N TYR A 241 13.78 -1.76 8.02
CA TYR A 241 14.26 -0.43 8.41
C TYR A 241 13.62 0.07 9.71
N ARG A 242 12.34 -0.20 9.95
CA ARG A 242 11.70 0.09 11.24
C ARG A 242 12.45 -0.59 12.40
N ASP A 243 12.78 -1.88 12.25
CA ASP A 243 13.48 -2.64 13.29
C ASP A 243 14.91 -2.14 13.55
N HIS A 244 15.47 -1.34 12.63
CA HIS A 244 16.74 -0.62 12.77
C HIS A 244 16.57 0.85 13.22
N GLY A 245 15.40 1.24 13.71
CA GLY A 245 15.16 2.54 14.31
C GLY A 245 14.68 3.63 13.37
N CYS A 246 14.41 3.32 12.10
CA CYS A 246 14.00 4.31 11.13
C CYS A 246 12.50 4.65 11.25
N ARG A 247 12.16 5.90 10.89
CA ARG A 247 10.80 6.33 10.54
C ARG A 247 10.57 6.05 9.07
N VAL A 248 9.75 5.04 8.78
CA VAL A 248 9.50 4.57 7.42
C VAL A 248 8.14 5.05 6.94
N VAL A 249 8.07 5.53 5.71
CA VAL A 249 6.82 5.71 4.97
C VAL A 249 6.67 4.53 4.01
N LEU A 250 5.59 3.77 4.18
CA LEU A 250 5.20 2.68 3.28
C LEU A 250 4.02 3.12 2.43
N ILE A 251 4.15 3.05 1.11
CA ILE A 251 3.04 3.28 0.17
C ILE A 251 2.80 2.01 -0.62
N GLN A 252 1.57 1.51 -0.64
CA GLN A 252 1.19 0.36 -1.50
C GLN A 252 0.11 0.75 -2.49
N ASP A 253 0.42 0.66 -3.76
CA ASP A 253 -0.47 0.96 -4.87
C ASP A 253 -0.66 -0.26 -5.77
N SER A 254 -1.78 -1.02 -5.68
CA SER A 254 -2.93 -0.81 -4.81
C SER A 254 -3.32 -2.09 -4.04
N LEU A 255 -3.94 -1.91 -2.87
CA LEU A 255 -4.52 -3.03 -2.11
C LEU A 255 -5.66 -3.73 -2.85
N THR A 256 -6.43 -3.02 -3.66
CA THR A 256 -7.48 -3.63 -4.49
C THR A 256 -6.90 -4.69 -5.42
N ARG A 257 -5.73 -4.43 -6.00
CA ARG A 257 -5.06 -5.39 -6.88
C ARG A 257 -4.38 -6.52 -6.11
N TYR A 258 -3.88 -6.24 -4.90
CA TYR A 258 -3.43 -7.28 -3.99
C TYR A 258 -4.58 -8.23 -3.61
N ALA A 259 -5.75 -7.71 -3.21
CA ALA A 259 -6.91 -8.53 -2.90
C ALA A 259 -7.40 -9.35 -4.10
N ARG A 260 -7.37 -8.78 -5.31
CA ARG A 260 -7.69 -9.52 -6.55
C ARG A 260 -6.66 -10.64 -6.82
N ALA A 261 -5.39 -10.40 -6.57
CA ALA A 261 -4.35 -11.42 -6.69
C ALA A 261 -4.53 -12.55 -5.67
N LEU A 262 -4.84 -12.24 -4.41
CA LEU A 262 -5.20 -13.23 -3.38
C LEU A 262 -6.40 -14.06 -3.80
N ARG A 263 -7.46 -13.43 -4.32
CA ARG A 263 -8.63 -14.13 -4.85
C ARG A 263 -8.23 -15.15 -5.92
N ASP A 264 -7.43 -14.73 -6.89
CA ASP A 264 -7.03 -15.60 -7.98
C ASP A 264 -6.20 -16.79 -7.50
N VAL A 265 -5.33 -16.58 -6.50
CA VAL A 265 -4.54 -17.64 -5.84
C VAL A 265 -5.44 -18.60 -5.07
N ALA A 266 -6.37 -18.09 -4.28
CA ALA A 266 -7.27 -18.91 -3.47
C ALA A 266 -8.23 -19.74 -4.35
N LEU A 267 -8.79 -19.16 -5.41
CA LEU A 267 -9.61 -19.88 -6.38
C LEU A 267 -8.81 -20.99 -7.10
N ALA A 268 -7.55 -20.71 -7.44
CA ALA A 268 -6.67 -21.70 -8.05
C ALA A 268 -6.33 -22.84 -7.09
N ALA A 269 -6.20 -22.56 -5.79
CA ALA A 269 -6.04 -23.56 -4.74
C ALA A 269 -7.31 -24.39 -4.51
N GLY A 270 -8.46 -23.96 -5.04
CA GLY A 270 -9.73 -24.69 -4.98
C GLY A 270 -10.71 -24.20 -3.90
N GLU A 271 -10.44 -23.02 -3.31
CA GLU A 271 -11.41 -22.39 -2.42
C GLU A 271 -12.68 -21.98 -3.18
N ALA A 272 -13.82 -22.10 -2.53
CA ALA A 272 -15.08 -21.65 -3.10
C ALA A 272 -15.19 -20.11 -3.07
N PRO A 273 -15.72 -19.49 -4.13
CA PRO A 273 -16.02 -18.06 -4.10
C PRO A 273 -17.15 -17.78 -3.08
N ALA A 274 -17.01 -16.71 -2.32
CA ALA A 274 -17.98 -16.27 -1.32
C ALA A 274 -18.48 -14.85 -1.66
N ARG A 275 -18.19 -13.87 -0.85
CA ARG A 275 -18.71 -12.51 -0.94
C ARG A 275 -18.21 -11.79 -2.21
N ARG A 276 -19.09 -11.50 -3.17
CA ARG A 276 -18.76 -10.91 -4.50
C ARG A 276 -17.61 -11.62 -5.22
N GLY A 277 -17.53 -12.95 -5.10
CA GLY A 277 -16.52 -13.76 -5.76
C GLY A 277 -15.17 -13.82 -5.06
N TYR A 278 -15.01 -13.19 -3.90
CA TYR A 278 -13.80 -13.32 -3.07
C TYR A 278 -13.97 -14.47 -2.07
N PRO A 279 -13.03 -15.43 -2.02
CA PRO A 279 -12.97 -16.46 -0.98
C PRO A 279 -12.78 -15.88 0.42
N ALA A 280 -13.12 -16.66 1.46
CA ALA A 280 -13.01 -16.23 2.86
C ALA A 280 -11.57 -15.90 3.26
N SER A 281 -10.58 -16.65 2.77
CA SER A 281 -9.17 -16.46 3.04
C SER A 281 -8.64 -15.07 2.65
N VAL A 282 -9.25 -14.41 1.66
CA VAL A 282 -8.88 -13.04 1.27
C VAL A 282 -9.17 -12.06 2.39
N PHE A 283 -10.33 -12.19 3.05
CA PHE A 283 -10.72 -11.33 4.18
C PHE A 283 -9.87 -11.60 5.43
N GLU A 284 -9.32 -12.81 5.59
CA GLU A 284 -8.38 -13.14 6.67
C GLU A 284 -6.96 -12.63 6.38
N ALA A 285 -6.53 -12.61 5.12
CA ALA A 285 -5.20 -12.16 4.73
C ALA A 285 -5.03 -10.64 4.82
N LEU A 286 -6.09 -9.86 4.55
CA LEU A 286 -6.03 -8.38 4.60
C LEU A 286 -5.63 -7.86 5.99
N PRO A 287 -6.28 -8.23 7.10
CA PRO A 287 -5.85 -7.80 8.43
C PRO A 287 -4.40 -8.20 8.76
N ARG A 288 -3.96 -9.40 8.36
CA ARG A 288 -2.60 -9.87 8.60
C ARG A 288 -1.54 -8.96 7.97
N LEU A 289 -1.77 -8.48 6.73
CA LEU A 289 -0.89 -7.51 6.09
C LEU A 289 -1.01 -6.13 6.72
N LEU A 290 -2.23 -5.64 6.92
CA LEU A 290 -2.51 -4.28 7.34
C LEU A 290 -2.15 -4.01 8.80
N GLU A 291 -2.04 -5.03 9.64
CA GLU A 291 -1.63 -4.94 11.04
C GLU A 291 -0.09 -4.97 11.25
N ARG A 292 0.69 -5.18 10.19
CA ARG A 292 2.16 -5.20 10.27
C ARG A 292 2.82 -3.81 10.47
N PRO A 293 2.34 -2.72 9.79
CA PRO A 293 2.82 -1.37 10.08
C PRO A 293 2.34 -0.85 11.43
N GLY A 294 2.97 0.21 11.90
CA GLY A 294 2.67 0.87 13.16
C GLY A 294 3.91 1.36 13.86
N VAL A 295 3.74 1.83 15.10
CA VAL A 295 4.84 2.22 15.99
C VAL A 295 5.27 1.02 16.83
N THR A 296 6.57 0.80 16.91
CA THR A 296 7.17 -0.22 17.80
C THR A 296 8.18 0.43 18.74
N ASP A 297 8.75 -0.37 19.61
CA ASP A 297 9.85 0.02 20.51
C ASP A 297 11.14 0.45 19.75
N SER A 298 11.28 0.03 18.49
CA SER A 298 12.48 0.33 17.68
C SER A 298 12.26 1.54 16.77
N GLY A 299 11.15 1.58 16.02
CA GLY A 299 10.88 2.60 15.02
C GLY A 299 9.41 2.59 14.60
N SER A 300 9.12 3.20 13.44
CA SER A 300 7.73 3.33 12.97
C SER A 300 7.57 3.11 11.48
N ILE A 301 6.38 2.61 11.08
CA ILE A 301 5.94 2.55 9.69
C ILE A 301 4.62 3.30 9.60
N THR A 302 4.64 4.48 8.97
CA THR A 302 3.43 5.20 8.55
C THR A 302 3.02 4.68 7.18
N ALA A 303 1.83 4.09 7.07
CA ALA A 303 1.43 3.39 5.85
C ALA A 303 0.28 4.09 5.13
N PHE A 304 0.43 4.27 3.82
CA PHE A 304 -0.59 4.76 2.91
C PHE A 304 -0.96 3.67 1.90
N TYR A 305 -2.20 3.27 1.93
CA TYR A 305 -2.73 2.20 1.09
C TYR A 305 -3.72 2.74 0.08
N THR A 306 -3.44 2.63 -1.20
CA THR A 306 -4.40 3.05 -2.20
C THR A 306 -5.46 1.96 -2.44
N VAL A 307 -6.71 2.39 -2.51
CA VAL A 307 -7.88 1.54 -2.75
C VAL A 307 -8.61 2.10 -3.97
N LEU A 308 -8.73 1.27 -5.01
CA LEU A 308 -9.41 1.66 -6.24
C LEU A 308 -10.92 1.46 -6.07
N LEU A 309 -11.67 2.53 -6.27
CA LEU A 309 -13.14 2.51 -6.31
C LEU A 309 -13.63 2.41 -7.76
N GLU A 310 -14.57 1.52 -8.03
CA GLU A 310 -15.21 1.40 -9.35
C GLU A 310 -16.24 2.50 -9.56
N SER A 311 -17.02 2.82 -8.52
CA SER A 311 -17.94 3.96 -8.49
C SER A 311 -17.91 4.64 -7.09
N ASP A 312 -18.46 5.86 -7.01
CA ASP A 312 -18.55 6.58 -5.73
C ASP A 312 -19.73 6.07 -4.87
N ASP A 313 -20.70 5.38 -5.48
CA ASP A 313 -21.97 4.99 -4.88
C ASP A 313 -22.08 3.48 -4.62
N GLU A 314 -21.20 2.66 -5.21
CA GLU A 314 -21.28 1.21 -5.07
C GLU A 314 -20.40 0.69 -3.93
N VAL A 315 -21.01 -0.09 -3.04
CA VAL A 315 -20.30 -0.72 -1.91
C VAL A 315 -19.42 -1.87 -2.42
N ASP A 316 -18.11 -1.68 -2.42
CA ASP A 316 -17.13 -2.73 -2.67
C ASP A 316 -16.76 -3.41 -1.33
N PRO A 317 -17.00 -4.73 -1.15
CA PRO A 317 -16.72 -5.42 0.11
C PRO A 317 -15.24 -5.38 0.51
N ILE A 318 -14.31 -5.33 -0.44
CA ILE A 318 -12.88 -5.20 -0.16
C ILE A 318 -12.55 -3.80 0.32
N ALA A 319 -13.11 -2.76 -0.31
CA ALA A 319 -12.92 -1.38 0.14
C ALA A 319 -13.49 -1.16 1.54
N GLU A 320 -14.67 -1.73 1.85
CA GLU A 320 -15.27 -1.67 3.19
C GLU A 320 -14.43 -2.41 4.22
N GLU A 321 -13.93 -3.60 3.90
CA GLU A 321 -13.06 -4.36 4.80
C GLU A 321 -11.79 -3.56 5.11
N ILE A 322 -11.10 -3.06 4.09
CA ILE A 322 -9.90 -2.24 4.27
C ILE A 322 -10.20 -1.00 5.12
N ARG A 323 -11.32 -0.31 4.86
CA ARG A 323 -11.74 0.88 5.62
C ARG A 323 -11.99 0.57 7.10
N SER A 324 -12.50 -0.60 7.40
CA SER A 324 -12.79 -1.03 8.79
C SER A 324 -11.52 -1.25 9.61
N ILE A 325 -10.45 -1.77 8.97
CA ILE A 325 -9.18 -2.14 9.61
C ILE A 325 -8.29 -0.91 9.81
N LEU A 326 -8.30 0.04 8.86
CA LEU A 326 -7.40 1.18 8.86
C LEU A 326 -7.77 2.26 9.90
N ASP A 327 -6.78 3.04 10.31
CA ASP A 327 -6.91 4.11 11.32
C ASP A 327 -7.44 5.43 10.73
N GLY A 328 -7.81 5.45 9.46
CA GLY A 328 -8.38 6.59 8.76
C GLY A 328 -8.39 6.40 7.25
N HIS A 329 -9.04 7.33 6.57
CA HIS A 329 -9.22 7.28 5.13
C HIS A 329 -9.23 8.68 4.51
N ILE A 330 -8.70 8.77 3.31
CA ILE A 330 -8.65 9.94 2.44
C ILE A 330 -9.42 9.58 1.18
N TYR A 331 -10.52 10.28 0.90
CA TYR A 331 -11.28 10.13 -0.33
C TYR A 331 -10.86 11.16 -1.37
N LEU A 332 -10.63 10.72 -2.60
CA LEU A 332 -10.40 11.61 -3.73
C LEU A 332 -11.68 11.75 -4.57
N SER A 333 -12.12 13.00 -4.77
CA SER A 333 -13.37 13.36 -5.43
C SER A 333 -13.18 13.57 -6.93
N ARG A 334 -14.00 12.87 -7.75
CA ARG A 334 -14.10 13.15 -9.20
C ARG A 334 -14.62 14.56 -9.49
N LYS A 335 -15.53 15.08 -8.65
CA LYS A 335 -16.11 16.43 -8.82
C LYS A 335 -15.02 17.50 -8.65
N LEU A 336 -14.16 17.37 -7.64
CA LEU A 336 -13.04 18.29 -7.43
C LEU A 336 -12.01 18.18 -8.55
N ALA A 337 -11.63 16.97 -8.95
CA ALA A 337 -10.71 16.74 -10.05
C ALA A 337 -11.21 17.35 -11.37
N ALA A 338 -12.50 17.18 -11.69
CA ALA A 338 -13.13 17.76 -12.87
C ALA A 338 -13.10 19.31 -12.88
N ARG A 339 -13.05 19.94 -11.69
CA ARG A 339 -12.92 21.41 -11.53
C ARG A 339 -11.45 21.84 -11.44
N ASN A 340 -10.48 20.97 -11.74
CA ASN A 340 -9.05 21.23 -11.61
C ASN A 340 -8.63 21.64 -10.19
N HIS A 341 -9.34 21.14 -9.16
CA HIS A 341 -9.00 21.35 -7.77
C HIS A 341 -8.08 20.22 -7.29
N TYR A 342 -6.81 20.52 -7.05
CA TYR A 342 -5.82 19.56 -6.59
C TYR A 342 -5.07 20.04 -5.35
N PRO A 343 -4.75 19.12 -4.39
CA PRO A 343 -5.19 17.72 -4.38
C PRO A 343 -6.72 17.61 -4.24
N ALA A 344 -7.31 16.67 -4.97
CA ALA A 344 -8.76 16.52 -5.05
C ALA A 344 -9.35 15.77 -3.82
N VAL A 345 -8.90 16.15 -2.62
CA VAL A 345 -9.29 15.52 -1.36
C VAL A 345 -10.69 15.98 -0.94
N ASP A 346 -11.60 15.03 -0.81
CA ASP A 346 -12.91 15.26 -0.22
C ASP A 346 -12.78 15.32 1.30
N VAL A 347 -12.72 16.53 1.83
CA VAL A 347 -12.52 16.80 3.25
C VAL A 347 -13.66 16.25 4.12
N LEU A 348 -14.90 16.31 3.61
CA LEU A 348 -16.08 15.90 4.39
C LEU A 348 -16.18 14.39 4.53
N ARG A 349 -15.72 13.64 3.52
CA ARG A 349 -15.69 12.18 3.53
C ARG A 349 -14.40 11.61 4.14
N SER A 350 -13.35 12.43 4.33
CA SER A 350 -12.05 11.99 4.85
C SER A 350 -11.97 12.10 6.35
N LEU A 351 -11.30 11.14 7.00
CA LEU A 351 -11.21 11.02 8.45
C LEU A 351 -9.86 10.48 8.91
N SER A 352 -9.30 11.03 9.97
CA SER A 352 -8.23 10.43 10.77
C SER A 352 -8.76 10.12 12.17
N ARG A 353 -8.70 8.85 12.59
CA ARG A 353 -9.18 8.43 13.91
C ARG A 353 -8.26 8.86 15.06
N VAL A 354 -7.01 9.20 14.76
CA VAL A 354 -6.00 9.58 15.76
C VAL A 354 -5.85 11.10 15.91
N ALA A 355 -6.41 11.90 15.01
CA ALA A 355 -6.26 13.36 15.02
C ALA A 355 -6.63 13.98 16.38
N GLY A 356 -7.72 13.50 17.01
CA GLY A 356 -8.15 13.96 18.32
C GLY A 356 -7.17 13.71 19.47
N GLN A 357 -6.20 12.79 19.29
CA GLN A 357 -5.22 12.43 20.31
C GLN A 357 -3.88 13.16 20.12
N ILE A 358 -3.55 13.55 18.88
CA ILE A 358 -2.24 14.08 18.51
C ILE A 358 -2.23 15.57 18.18
N CYS A 359 -3.40 16.14 17.82
CA CYS A 359 -3.49 17.56 17.45
C CYS A 359 -3.77 18.46 18.64
N PRO A 360 -3.24 19.70 18.63
CA PRO A 360 -3.63 20.73 19.60
C PRO A 360 -5.14 21.05 19.50
N SER A 361 -5.75 21.40 20.63
CA SER A 361 -7.19 21.74 20.68
C SER A 361 -7.57 22.89 19.74
N VAL A 362 -6.71 23.89 19.58
CA VAL A 362 -6.90 25.02 18.65
C VAL A 362 -7.01 24.54 17.20
N GLN A 363 -6.15 23.59 16.78
CA GLN A 363 -6.21 23.02 15.44
C GLN A 363 -7.51 22.22 15.23
N LEU A 364 -7.91 21.42 16.23
CA LEU A 364 -9.14 20.62 16.14
C LEU A 364 -10.39 21.51 16.03
N GLN A 365 -10.44 22.60 16.81
CA GLN A 365 -11.53 23.57 16.74
C GLN A 365 -11.59 24.26 15.38
N ALA A 366 -10.46 24.77 14.88
CA ALA A 366 -10.38 25.39 13.56
C ALA A 366 -10.76 24.41 12.43
N ALA A 367 -10.31 23.14 12.51
CA ALA A 367 -10.68 22.11 11.57
C ALA A 367 -12.18 21.81 11.59
N GLY A 368 -12.81 21.81 12.77
CA GLY A 368 -14.24 21.65 12.94
C GLY A 368 -15.03 22.77 12.24
N VAL A 369 -14.67 24.03 12.49
CA VAL A 369 -15.32 25.20 11.85
C VAL A 369 -15.12 25.18 10.33
N ILE A 370 -13.91 24.86 9.84
CA ILE A 370 -13.65 24.78 8.39
C ILE A 370 -14.52 23.69 7.75
N ARG A 371 -14.66 22.51 8.38
CA ARG A 371 -15.53 21.44 7.88
C ARG A 371 -17.02 21.87 7.86
N GLU A 372 -17.47 22.56 8.89
CA GLU A 372 -18.82 23.11 8.95
C GLU A 372 -19.06 24.13 7.82
N LYS A 373 -18.11 25.07 7.62
CA LYS A 373 -18.17 26.04 6.51
C LYS A 373 -18.24 25.31 5.15
N LEU A 374 -17.42 24.27 4.94
CA LEU A 374 -17.44 23.48 3.69
C LEU A 374 -18.76 22.76 3.48
N SER A 375 -19.31 22.11 4.50
CA SER A 375 -20.62 21.44 4.44
C SER A 375 -21.71 22.43 4.09
N ARG A 376 -21.73 23.59 4.76
CA ARG A 376 -22.73 24.64 4.49
C ARG A 376 -22.61 25.24 3.09
N LEU A 377 -21.37 25.37 2.56
CA LEU A 377 -21.15 25.82 1.18
C LEU A 377 -21.69 24.83 0.14
N GLU A 378 -21.60 23.51 0.41
CA GLU A 378 -22.22 22.51 -0.49
C GLU A 378 -23.75 22.62 -0.50
N GLU A 379 -24.38 22.80 0.65
CA GLU A 379 -25.83 23.03 0.76
C GLU A 379 -26.25 24.31 0.05
N LEU A 380 -25.54 25.41 0.29
CA LEU A 380 -25.83 26.70 -0.36
C LEU A 380 -25.65 26.64 -1.86
N GLN A 381 -24.65 25.93 -2.36
CA GLN A 381 -24.45 25.75 -3.78
C GLN A 381 -25.65 25.03 -4.42
N LEU A 382 -26.20 24.02 -3.76
CA LEU A 382 -27.39 23.34 -4.22
C LEU A 382 -28.61 24.27 -4.25
N MET A 383 -28.81 25.10 -3.20
CA MET A 383 -29.90 26.07 -3.15
C MET A 383 -29.76 27.14 -4.23
N LEU A 384 -28.53 27.61 -4.50
CA LEU A 384 -28.25 28.57 -5.60
C LEU A 384 -28.55 27.96 -6.97
N ASP A 385 -28.14 26.72 -7.20
CA ASP A 385 -28.36 25.99 -8.47
C ASP A 385 -29.86 25.74 -8.72
N LEU A 386 -30.66 25.58 -7.66
CA LEU A 386 -32.12 25.45 -7.71
C LEU A 386 -32.85 26.80 -7.74
N GLY A 387 -32.16 27.92 -7.54
CA GLY A 387 -32.80 29.25 -7.47
C GLY A 387 -33.57 29.50 -6.16
N GLU A 388 -33.35 28.71 -5.13
CA GLU A 388 -34.00 28.78 -3.80
C GLU A 388 -33.32 29.71 -2.83
N TYR A 389 -32.16 30.29 -3.17
CA TYR A 389 -31.42 31.25 -2.34
C TYR A 389 -31.10 32.53 -3.11
N ARG A 390 -31.34 33.68 -2.47
CA ARG A 390 -30.99 34.99 -3.02
C ARG A 390 -30.05 35.72 -2.06
N ALA A 391 -29.09 36.45 -2.60
CA ALA A 391 -28.19 37.32 -1.81
C ALA A 391 -29.02 38.33 -1.01
N GLY A 392 -28.68 38.51 0.25
CA GLY A 392 -29.39 39.40 1.19
C GLY A 392 -30.46 38.68 2.08
N GLU A 393 -30.81 37.43 1.80
CA GLU A 393 -31.77 36.68 2.61
C GLU A 393 -31.20 36.25 3.98
N ASN A 394 -29.88 35.93 4.04
CA ASN A 394 -29.21 35.53 5.26
C ASN A 394 -27.78 36.04 5.30
N ALA A 395 -27.52 37.00 6.18
CA ALA A 395 -26.21 37.64 6.30
C ALA A 395 -25.04 36.65 6.66
N ALA A 396 -25.32 35.56 7.36
CA ALA A 396 -24.30 34.54 7.65
C ALA A 396 -23.92 33.73 6.40
N ASN A 397 -24.94 33.37 5.59
CA ASN A 397 -24.71 32.66 4.33
C ASN A 397 -24.01 33.55 3.31
N ASP A 398 -24.36 34.85 3.22
CA ASP A 398 -23.71 35.81 2.33
C ASP A 398 -22.22 35.96 2.66
N ARG A 399 -21.89 36.15 3.94
CA ARG A 399 -20.47 36.20 4.40
C ARG A 399 -19.73 34.91 4.05
N LEU A 400 -20.35 33.75 4.22
CA LEU A 400 -19.74 32.48 3.89
C LEU A 400 -19.48 32.34 2.37
N LEU A 401 -20.41 32.81 1.54
CA LEU A 401 -20.22 32.87 0.08
C LEU A 401 -19.07 33.81 -0.31
N GLU A 402 -18.90 34.93 0.37
CA GLU A 402 -17.75 35.85 0.18
C GLU A 402 -16.41 35.16 0.54
N GLN A 403 -16.39 34.32 1.56
CA GLN A 403 -15.18 33.59 1.98
C GLN A 403 -14.87 32.36 1.13
N LYS A 404 -15.79 31.91 0.26
CA LYS A 404 -15.70 30.66 -0.51
C LYS A 404 -14.40 30.53 -1.31
N ASP A 405 -14.04 31.59 -2.07
CA ASP A 405 -12.88 31.53 -2.97
C ASP A 405 -11.55 31.48 -2.19
N ALA A 406 -11.47 32.17 -1.05
CA ALA A 406 -10.31 32.09 -0.16
C ALA A 406 -10.15 30.68 0.42
N LEU A 407 -11.25 30.04 0.83
CA LEU A 407 -11.27 28.70 1.39
C LEU A 407 -10.86 27.65 0.34
N ILE A 408 -11.44 27.75 -0.87
CA ILE A 408 -11.09 26.86 -2.01
C ILE A 408 -9.62 27.02 -2.40
N THR A 409 -9.15 28.24 -2.51
CA THR A 409 -7.73 28.52 -2.86
C THR A 409 -6.77 27.97 -1.80
N TRP A 410 -7.14 28.07 -0.52
CA TRP A 410 -6.32 27.52 0.56
C TRP A 410 -6.27 25.99 0.55
N LEU A 411 -7.35 25.32 0.15
CA LEU A 411 -7.38 23.86 0.03
C LEU A 411 -6.54 23.35 -1.16
N GLN A 412 -6.32 24.19 -2.18
CA GLN A 412 -5.49 23.85 -3.34
C GLN A 412 -4.01 24.01 -3.02
N GLN A 413 -3.20 23.10 -3.55
CA GLN A 413 -1.75 23.13 -3.39
C GLN A 413 -1.07 22.66 -4.67
N ALA A 414 -0.08 23.42 -5.15
CA ALA A 414 0.73 22.99 -6.28
C ALA A 414 1.57 21.76 -5.88
N ARG A 415 1.74 20.83 -6.82
CA ARG A 415 2.42 19.56 -6.56
C ARG A 415 3.85 19.72 -6.04
N ASN A 416 4.57 20.74 -6.49
CA ASN A 416 5.95 21.04 -6.13
C ASN A 416 6.10 21.96 -4.91
N SER A 417 5.02 22.21 -4.18
CA SER A 417 5.01 23.09 -3.00
C SER A 417 4.69 22.26 -1.75
N ALA A 418 5.53 22.34 -0.73
CA ALA A 418 5.26 21.74 0.58
C ALA A 418 4.48 22.71 1.47
N ALA A 419 3.57 22.18 2.28
CA ALA A 419 2.92 22.97 3.34
C ALA A 419 3.92 23.26 4.46
N ASN A 420 3.85 24.48 5.00
CA ASN A 420 4.67 24.87 6.14
C ASN A 420 3.91 24.58 7.44
N ALA A 421 4.40 23.61 8.23
CA ALA A 421 3.79 23.19 9.48
C ALA A 421 3.68 24.33 10.52
N ASP A 422 4.70 25.23 10.59
CA ASP A 422 4.76 26.32 11.59
C ASP A 422 3.66 27.35 11.40
N THR A 423 3.23 27.58 10.16
CA THR A 423 2.20 28.59 9.83
C THR A 423 0.79 28.00 9.68
N LEU A 424 0.69 26.67 9.60
CA LEU A 424 -0.55 25.96 9.23
C LEU A 424 -1.70 26.26 10.22
N VAL A 425 -1.45 26.13 11.51
CA VAL A 425 -2.48 26.33 12.54
C VAL A 425 -2.96 27.80 12.56
N ALA A 426 -2.05 28.77 12.39
CA ALA A 426 -2.42 30.18 12.32
C ALA A 426 -3.30 30.47 11.08
N GLN A 427 -2.97 29.87 9.93
CA GLN A 427 -3.80 29.97 8.72
C GLN A 427 -5.19 29.37 8.93
N MET A 428 -5.28 28.21 9.59
CA MET A 428 -6.56 27.57 9.91
C MET A 428 -7.44 28.44 10.82
N VAL A 429 -6.85 29.05 11.86
CA VAL A 429 -7.56 29.95 12.79
C VAL A 429 -8.11 31.16 12.03
N ASN A 430 -7.33 31.77 11.16
CA ASN A 430 -7.77 32.90 10.35
C ASN A 430 -8.91 32.53 9.39
N LEU A 431 -8.92 31.33 8.83
CA LEU A 431 -9.98 30.84 7.94
C LEU A 431 -11.24 30.41 8.73
N ALA A 432 -11.07 30.03 9.98
CA ALA A 432 -12.17 29.67 10.88
C ALA A 432 -12.92 30.92 11.41
N ALA A 433 -12.22 32.06 11.55
CA ALA A 433 -12.80 33.35 11.94
C ALA A 433 -13.74 33.87 10.84
#